data_ae56e90cbbd129edb95a0ad9b7613dff
#
_entry.id   ae56e90cbbd129edb95a0ad9b7613dff
#
_cell.length_a   1.000
_cell.length_b   1.000
_cell.length_c   1.000
_cell.angle_alpha   90.00
_cell.angle_beta   90.00
_cell.angle_gamma   90.00
#
_symmetry.space_group_name_H-M   'P 1'
#
loop_
_entity.id
_entity.type
_entity.pdbx_description
1 polymer ?
#
loop_
_entity_poly.entity_id
_entity_poly.type
_entity_poly.pdbx_seq_one_letter_code
_entity_poly.pdbx_strand_id
1 'polypeptide(L)'
;MVFLALILLAGTLTSSYCLAASQEAAGKKTADAGEQKKSFDAHDTGIKYHFDDTDMDFNFGTLVLGSAVNHGLEIGEAFYAASRIKNGDAPSWQDEWYALGTRVEARGDTSFASGHRVSARDQYQRAANYIRISLVSMLPTDARFRERSLKLRALMKKVGPLFDPPVEYFEIPYEGTVLPGYFRKAAAGTTPRKTLVMIGGGETFAEDLYFYIMPQTHDRGYNFMTVDLPGQGMLPLEGKTFRPDMNVPMKAVIDYALGRSDVDPKYLAVYGYSGGGGFVPQAAMHDPRIRAIAMSSAVVDAYPLFSAMPVVTATKEEIASWTTFHRNVVKAICWRWGVDMDNPAGLAPANKGYTFDPAKVTVPALIIVGEGEYKSAEVQRQQKIAMDGFTNPKKKMVITPSDEGATNHCVMENRSIVGQVLFDWLDDVFK
;
A
#
# COMPACT_ATOMS: atom_id res chain seq x y z
N MET A 1 -23.63 -13.48 -55.08
CA MET A 1 -25.00 -13.98 -55.27
C MET A 1 -25.57 -14.25 -53.91
N VAL A 2 -26.43 -13.41 -53.54
CA VAL A 2 -27.87 -13.43 -53.21
C VAL A 2 -28.07 -13.43 -51.72
N PHE A 3 -28.55 -12.44 -51.10
CA PHE A 3 -29.63 -11.50 -50.82
C PHE A 3 -29.93 -11.55 -49.33
N LEU A 4 -29.75 -10.50 -48.58
CA LEU A 4 -30.65 -9.38 -48.18
C LEU A 4 -32.09 -9.80 -47.84
N ALA A 5 -32.47 -9.58 -46.57
CA ALA A 5 -33.79 -9.06 -46.20
C ALA A 5 -33.76 -8.41 -44.80
N LEU A 6 -33.96 -7.09 -44.78
CA LEU A 6 -34.40 -6.30 -43.62
C LEU A 6 -35.86 -6.63 -43.29
N ILE A 7 -36.23 -6.60 -42.01
CA ILE A 7 -37.55 -6.16 -41.54
C ILE A 7 -37.39 -5.33 -40.30
N LEU A 8 -37.69 -4.03 -40.44
CA LEU A 8 -38.00 -3.11 -39.35
C LEU A 8 -39.42 -3.37 -38.84
N LEU A 9 -39.62 -3.40 -37.55
CA LEU A 9 -40.90 -3.09 -36.94
C LEU A 9 -40.66 -2.28 -35.66
N ALA A 10 -41.06 -1.03 -35.72
CA ALA A 10 -41.22 -0.13 -34.58
C ALA A 10 -42.47 -0.53 -33.79
N GLY A 11 -42.34 -0.57 -32.49
CA GLY A 11 -43.44 -0.74 -31.57
C GLY A 11 -43.17 -0.01 -30.27
N THR A 12 -43.67 1.21 -30.16
CA THR A 12 -43.77 2.01 -28.95
C THR A 12 -44.75 1.34 -27.99
N LEU A 13 -44.32 1.03 -26.78
CA LEU A 13 -45.23 0.77 -25.66
C LEU A 13 -44.63 1.38 -24.38
N THR A 14 -45.18 2.54 -24.03
CA THR A 14 -45.18 3.10 -22.69
C THR A 14 -45.96 2.16 -21.76
N SER A 15 -45.37 1.77 -20.66
CA SER A 15 -46.16 1.19 -19.57
C SER A 15 -45.54 1.55 -18.22
N SER A 16 -46.33 2.35 -17.52
CA SER A 16 -46.22 2.68 -16.11
C SER A 16 -46.20 1.42 -15.27
N TYR A 17 -45.24 1.26 -14.38
CA TYR A 17 -45.34 0.35 -13.26
C TYR A 17 -45.77 1.09 -12.00
N CYS A 18 -47.01 0.89 -11.67
CA CYS A 18 -47.64 1.19 -10.39
C CYS A 18 -46.95 0.40 -9.26
N LEU A 19 -46.82 1.06 -8.12
CA LEU A 19 -46.64 0.42 -6.83
C LEU A 19 -47.80 -0.56 -6.55
N ALA A 20 -47.46 -1.80 -6.25
CA ALA A 20 -48.35 -2.69 -5.52
C ALA A 20 -47.56 -3.22 -4.31
N ALA A 21 -47.94 -2.73 -3.14
CA ALA A 21 -47.58 -3.32 -1.86
C ALA A 21 -48.33 -4.64 -1.73
N SER A 22 -47.59 -5.74 -1.49
CA SER A 22 -48.17 -6.96 -0.90
C SER A 22 -47.34 -7.30 0.33
N GLN A 23 -47.94 -7.01 1.48
CA GLN A 23 -47.60 -7.67 2.75
C GLN A 23 -47.95 -9.15 2.61
N GLU A 24 -46.97 -10.04 2.85
CA GLU A 24 -47.16 -11.27 3.62
C GLU A 24 -45.85 -12.08 3.61
N ALA A 25 -45.36 -12.30 4.75
CA ALA A 25 -44.66 -13.41 5.35
C ALA A 25 -43.52 -12.90 6.26
N ALA A 26 -43.92 -12.64 7.48
CA ALA A 26 -43.01 -12.49 8.61
C ALA A 26 -42.32 -13.83 8.89
N GLY A 27 -41.18 -14.04 8.24
CA GLY A 27 -40.15 -14.99 8.65
C GLY A 27 -39.05 -14.18 9.30
N LYS A 28 -39.01 -14.11 10.63
CA LYS A 28 -37.89 -13.59 11.42
C LYS A 28 -36.64 -14.36 11.04
N LYS A 29 -35.87 -13.86 10.09
CA LYS A 29 -34.40 -13.94 10.16
C LYS A 29 -33.99 -12.71 10.93
N THR A 30 -33.66 -12.89 12.20
CA THR A 30 -32.85 -11.97 12.97
C THR A 30 -31.62 -11.68 12.11
N ALA A 31 -31.52 -10.45 11.62
CA ALA A 31 -30.26 -9.93 11.13
C ALA A 31 -29.28 -10.15 12.27
N ASP A 32 -28.28 -11.01 12.00
CA ASP A 32 -27.12 -11.18 12.83
C ASP A 32 -26.51 -9.79 12.92
N ALA A 33 -26.68 -9.13 14.07
CA ALA A 33 -25.96 -7.91 14.40
C ALA A 33 -24.51 -8.36 14.50
N GLY A 34 -23.76 -8.17 13.39
CA GLY A 34 -22.41 -8.67 13.24
C GLY A 34 -21.62 -8.38 14.50
N GLU A 35 -21.18 -9.44 15.17
CA GLU A 35 -20.34 -9.33 16.34
C GLU A 35 -19.17 -8.40 16.01
N GLN A 36 -19.11 -7.26 16.69
CA GLN A 36 -18.08 -6.26 16.49
C GLN A 36 -16.74 -6.93 16.82
N LYS A 37 -15.89 -7.15 15.82
CA LYS A 37 -14.58 -7.76 16.01
C LYS A 37 -13.82 -7.01 17.11
N LYS A 38 -13.58 -7.68 18.24
CA LYS A 38 -12.82 -7.12 19.37
C LYS A 38 -11.33 -7.05 19.09
N SER A 39 -10.83 -7.83 18.12
CA SER A 39 -9.43 -7.85 17.68
C SER A 39 -9.27 -7.12 16.35
N PHE A 40 -8.15 -6.43 16.19
CA PHE A 40 -7.72 -5.86 14.92
C PHE A 40 -6.70 -6.79 14.28
N ASP A 41 -7.03 -7.33 13.11
CA ASP A 41 -6.10 -8.05 12.25
C ASP A 41 -6.14 -7.40 10.86
N ALA A 42 -5.06 -6.75 10.49
CA ALA A 42 -4.94 -6.07 9.21
C ALA A 42 -5.01 -7.03 8.01
N HIS A 43 -4.74 -8.32 8.22
CA HIS A 43 -4.69 -9.34 7.18
C HIS A 43 -5.97 -10.18 7.06
N ASP A 44 -6.94 -10.01 7.95
CA ASP A 44 -8.26 -10.66 7.81
C ASP A 44 -9.12 -9.93 6.77
N THR A 45 -9.03 -10.37 5.55
CA THR A 45 -9.58 -9.69 4.37
C THR A 45 -11.08 -9.90 4.16
N GLY A 46 -11.66 -10.97 4.69
CA GLY A 46 -13.04 -11.37 4.37
C GLY A 46 -13.26 -11.79 2.90
N ILE A 47 -12.26 -11.70 2.04
CA ILE A 47 -12.25 -12.19 0.65
C ILE A 47 -11.12 -13.21 0.53
N LYS A 48 -11.45 -14.41 0.02
CA LYS A 48 -10.46 -15.44 -0.28
C LYS A 48 -10.04 -15.35 -1.75
N TYR A 49 -8.73 -15.24 -2.00
CA TYR A 49 -8.17 -15.16 -3.33
C TYR A 49 -7.64 -16.51 -3.84
N HIS A 50 -6.85 -17.23 -3.03
CA HIS A 50 -6.21 -18.48 -3.46
C HIS A 50 -5.77 -19.39 -2.30
N PHE A 51 -5.04 -18.89 -1.32
CA PHE A 51 -4.42 -19.68 -0.25
C PHE A 51 -5.31 -19.83 0.97
N ASP A 52 -5.13 -20.92 1.74
CA ASP A 52 -5.85 -21.12 3.01
C ASP A 52 -5.15 -20.40 4.18
N ASP A 53 -3.84 -20.18 4.09
CA ASP A 53 -3.12 -19.35 5.05
C ASP A 53 -3.51 -17.88 4.86
N THR A 54 -4.02 -17.26 5.92
CA THR A 54 -4.59 -15.90 5.88
C THR A 54 -3.59 -14.84 5.43
N ASP A 55 -2.36 -14.86 5.96
CA ASP A 55 -1.34 -13.89 5.57
C ASP A 55 -0.87 -14.09 4.14
N MET A 56 -0.72 -15.36 3.72
CA MET A 56 -0.31 -15.68 2.36
C MET A 56 -1.39 -15.25 1.37
N ASP A 57 -2.67 -15.50 1.68
CA ASP A 57 -3.81 -15.09 0.86
C ASP A 57 -3.97 -13.57 0.80
N PHE A 58 -3.82 -12.88 1.95
CA PHE A 58 -3.80 -11.43 2.00
C PHE A 58 -2.70 -10.86 1.09
N ASN A 59 -1.46 -11.32 1.22
CA ASN A 59 -0.36 -10.83 0.39
C ASN A 59 -0.58 -11.16 -1.08
N PHE A 60 -1.17 -12.32 -1.41
CA PHE A 60 -1.50 -12.67 -2.78
C PHE A 60 -2.55 -11.74 -3.37
N GLY A 61 -3.66 -11.49 -2.68
CA GLY A 61 -4.73 -10.60 -3.15
C GLY A 61 -4.29 -9.14 -3.26
N THR A 62 -3.55 -8.66 -2.27
CA THR A 62 -3.24 -7.24 -2.09
C THR A 62 -1.91 -6.82 -2.72
N LEU A 63 -0.80 -7.41 -2.29
CA LEU A 63 0.53 -7.05 -2.78
C LEU A 63 0.75 -7.57 -4.21
N VAL A 64 0.34 -8.82 -4.48
CA VAL A 64 0.53 -9.45 -5.79
C VAL A 64 -0.55 -8.96 -6.76
N LEU A 65 -1.79 -9.46 -6.67
CA LEU A 65 -2.84 -9.17 -7.65
C LEU A 65 -3.16 -7.67 -7.75
N GLY A 66 -3.20 -6.96 -6.64
CA GLY A 66 -3.42 -5.52 -6.62
C GLY A 66 -2.38 -4.70 -7.40
N SER A 67 -1.17 -5.24 -7.65
CA SER A 67 -0.15 -4.55 -8.43
C SER A 67 -0.39 -4.59 -9.96
N ALA A 68 -1.34 -5.40 -10.43
CA ALA A 68 -1.62 -5.58 -11.85
C ALA A 68 -1.98 -4.27 -12.54
N VAL A 69 -2.84 -3.46 -11.93
CA VAL A 69 -3.32 -2.19 -12.50
C VAL A 69 -2.17 -1.19 -12.73
N ASN A 70 -1.08 -1.33 -12.00
CA ASN A 70 0.11 -0.48 -12.10
C ASN A 70 1.31 -1.20 -12.75
N HIS A 71 1.04 -2.19 -13.60
CA HIS A 71 2.03 -2.94 -14.37
C HIS A 71 3.04 -3.74 -13.53
N GLY A 72 2.70 -4.06 -12.27
CA GLY A 72 3.57 -4.83 -11.36
C GLY A 72 3.56 -6.33 -11.63
N LEU A 73 2.57 -6.86 -12.36
CA LEU A 73 2.49 -8.29 -12.69
C LEU A 73 1.65 -8.57 -13.95
N GLU A 74 1.72 -9.81 -14.40
CA GLU A 74 0.77 -10.45 -15.30
C GLU A 74 0.00 -11.54 -14.56
N ILE A 75 -1.32 -11.56 -14.72
CA ILE A 75 -2.23 -12.47 -13.99
C ILE A 75 -1.84 -13.94 -14.22
N GLY A 76 -1.54 -14.33 -15.46
CA GLY A 76 -1.11 -15.70 -15.77
C GLY A 76 0.21 -16.09 -15.13
N GLU A 77 1.18 -15.16 -15.06
CA GLU A 77 2.46 -15.37 -14.37
C GLU A 77 2.23 -15.54 -12.86
N ALA A 78 1.33 -14.73 -12.25
CA ALA A 78 1.00 -14.81 -10.84
C ALA A 78 0.37 -16.16 -10.45
N PHE A 79 -0.67 -16.61 -11.17
CA PHE A 79 -1.32 -17.88 -10.88
C PHE A 79 -0.43 -19.08 -11.20
N TYR A 80 0.45 -18.99 -12.19
CA TYR A 80 1.46 -20.03 -12.42
C TYR A 80 2.40 -20.17 -11.21
N ALA A 81 2.92 -19.09 -10.66
CA ALA A 81 3.74 -19.14 -9.44
C ALA A 81 2.93 -19.67 -8.25
N ALA A 82 1.71 -19.15 -8.03
CA ALA A 82 0.84 -19.58 -6.94
C ALA A 82 0.52 -21.08 -6.97
N SER A 83 0.32 -21.68 -8.17
CA SER A 83 0.05 -23.12 -8.31
C SER A 83 1.22 -24.04 -7.86
N ARG A 84 2.41 -23.49 -7.66
CA ARG A 84 3.61 -24.20 -7.23
C ARG A 84 3.98 -23.95 -5.78
N ILE A 85 3.33 -22.96 -5.15
CA ILE A 85 3.55 -22.57 -3.77
C ILE A 85 2.71 -23.47 -2.86
N LYS A 86 3.33 -24.00 -1.81
CA LYS A 86 2.65 -24.76 -0.77
C LYS A 86 1.99 -23.81 0.21
N ASN A 87 0.73 -24.07 0.53
CA ASN A 87 -0.03 -23.24 1.48
C ASN A 87 0.70 -23.08 2.82
N GLY A 88 0.89 -21.85 3.27
CA GLY A 88 1.57 -21.50 4.53
C GLY A 88 3.09 -21.75 4.56
N ASP A 89 3.71 -22.15 3.44
CA ASP A 89 5.14 -22.48 3.37
C ASP A 89 5.98 -21.31 2.84
N ALA A 90 6.69 -20.62 3.75
CA ALA A 90 7.51 -19.47 3.41
C ALA A 90 8.61 -19.77 2.36
N PRO A 91 9.38 -20.88 2.47
CA PRO A 91 10.40 -21.19 1.47
C PRO A 91 9.85 -21.30 0.05
N SER A 92 8.74 -22.02 -0.16
CA SER A 92 8.16 -22.18 -1.50
C SER A 92 7.68 -20.85 -2.08
N TRP A 93 7.06 -19.96 -1.25
CA TRP A 93 6.72 -18.61 -1.66
C TRP A 93 7.95 -17.81 -2.12
N GLN A 94 8.98 -17.79 -1.29
CA GLN A 94 10.21 -17.04 -1.56
C GLN A 94 10.91 -17.51 -2.84
N ASP A 95 10.95 -18.81 -3.08
CA ASP A 95 11.70 -19.39 -4.18
C ASP A 95 10.93 -19.35 -5.50
N GLU A 96 9.63 -19.58 -5.53
CA GLU A 96 8.83 -19.52 -6.75
C GLU A 96 8.73 -18.08 -7.29
N TRP A 97 8.52 -17.08 -6.42
CA TRP A 97 8.51 -15.68 -6.85
C TRP A 97 9.88 -15.20 -7.32
N TYR A 98 10.96 -15.60 -6.64
CA TYR A 98 12.31 -15.26 -7.08
C TYR A 98 12.65 -15.90 -8.42
N ALA A 99 12.33 -17.16 -8.61
CA ALA A 99 12.54 -17.88 -9.85
C ALA A 99 11.75 -17.26 -11.02
N LEU A 100 10.49 -16.85 -10.78
CA LEU A 100 9.70 -16.13 -11.78
C LEU A 100 10.35 -14.77 -12.12
N GLY A 101 10.72 -13.97 -11.11
CA GLY A 101 11.38 -12.69 -11.30
C GLY A 101 12.65 -12.82 -12.14
N THR A 102 13.48 -13.81 -11.84
CA THR A 102 14.73 -14.08 -12.59
C THR A 102 14.47 -14.44 -14.05
N ARG A 103 13.44 -15.28 -14.32
CA ARG A 103 13.06 -15.61 -15.72
C ARG A 103 12.56 -14.41 -16.50
N VAL A 104 11.74 -13.55 -15.85
CA VAL A 104 11.20 -12.35 -16.50
C VAL A 104 12.30 -11.31 -16.73
N GLU A 105 13.25 -11.17 -15.80
CA GLU A 105 14.45 -10.34 -15.98
C GLU A 105 15.27 -10.76 -17.19
N ALA A 106 15.56 -12.07 -17.34
CA ALA A 106 16.32 -12.60 -18.48
C ALA A 106 15.61 -12.30 -19.82
N ARG A 107 14.28 -12.37 -19.87
CA ARG A 107 13.52 -11.91 -21.04
C ARG A 107 13.67 -10.42 -21.29
N GLY A 108 13.70 -9.63 -20.20
CA GLY A 108 13.96 -8.19 -20.25
C GLY A 108 15.33 -7.88 -20.86
N ASP A 109 16.36 -8.63 -20.48
CA ASP A 109 17.71 -8.51 -21.03
C ASP A 109 17.74 -8.80 -22.53
N THR A 110 17.06 -9.85 -22.96
CA THR A 110 16.93 -10.21 -24.39
C THR A 110 16.21 -9.10 -25.17
N SER A 111 15.09 -8.59 -24.64
CA SER A 111 14.35 -7.49 -25.28
C SER A 111 15.18 -6.21 -25.37
N PHE A 112 15.92 -5.88 -24.31
CA PHE A 112 16.79 -4.71 -24.28
C PHE A 112 17.93 -4.79 -25.28
N ALA A 113 18.62 -5.94 -25.33
CA ALA A 113 19.68 -6.21 -26.30
C ALA A 113 19.21 -6.12 -27.75
N SER A 114 17.93 -6.46 -28.00
CA SER A 114 17.30 -6.37 -29.33
C SER A 114 16.72 -4.97 -29.63
N GLY A 115 16.92 -3.98 -28.76
CA GLY A 115 16.42 -2.61 -28.93
C GLY A 115 14.93 -2.41 -28.59
N HIS A 116 14.24 -3.43 -28.08
CA HIS A 116 12.82 -3.37 -27.72
C HIS A 116 12.63 -2.76 -26.33
N ARG A 117 12.88 -1.44 -26.23
CA ARG A 117 12.92 -0.70 -24.93
C ARG A 117 11.62 -0.79 -24.13
N VAL A 118 10.44 -0.73 -24.77
CA VAL A 118 9.14 -0.83 -24.10
C VAL A 118 8.95 -2.22 -23.50
N SER A 119 9.20 -3.27 -24.26
CA SER A 119 9.11 -4.65 -23.76
C SER A 119 10.10 -4.90 -22.62
N ALA A 120 11.34 -4.40 -22.75
CA ALA A 120 12.35 -4.51 -21.70
C ALA A 120 11.90 -3.78 -20.42
N ARG A 121 11.36 -2.55 -20.53
CA ARG A 121 10.81 -1.79 -19.40
C ARG A 121 9.74 -2.59 -18.67
N ASP A 122 8.75 -3.09 -19.39
CA ASP A 122 7.62 -3.81 -18.81
C ASP A 122 8.04 -5.12 -18.14
N GLN A 123 9.02 -5.82 -18.72
CA GLN A 123 9.58 -7.04 -18.16
C GLN A 123 10.42 -6.76 -16.91
N TYR A 124 11.31 -5.77 -16.93
CA TYR A 124 12.10 -5.41 -15.74
C TYR A 124 11.24 -4.91 -14.59
N GLN A 125 10.18 -4.14 -14.89
CA GLN A 125 9.24 -3.67 -13.88
C GLN A 125 8.55 -4.84 -13.18
N ARG A 126 8.01 -5.81 -13.92
CA ARG A 126 7.44 -7.01 -13.33
C ARG A 126 8.47 -7.85 -12.59
N ALA A 127 9.67 -8.03 -13.17
CA ALA A 127 10.74 -8.75 -12.50
C ALA A 127 11.10 -8.14 -11.15
N ALA A 128 11.20 -6.80 -11.07
CA ALA A 128 11.44 -6.10 -9.82
C ALA A 128 10.35 -6.40 -8.78
N ASN A 129 9.07 -6.32 -9.18
CA ASN A 129 7.97 -6.64 -8.28
C ASN A 129 7.98 -8.10 -7.82
N TYR A 130 8.26 -9.07 -8.71
CA TYR A 130 8.35 -10.48 -8.31
C TYR A 130 9.51 -10.75 -7.34
N ILE A 131 10.67 -10.07 -7.55
CA ILE A 131 11.77 -10.12 -6.57
C ILE A 131 11.33 -9.52 -5.23
N ARG A 132 10.61 -8.38 -5.24
CA ARG A 132 10.05 -7.79 -4.01
C ARG A 132 9.08 -8.74 -3.30
N ILE A 133 8.17 -9.36 -4.03
CA ILE A 133 7.21 -10.32 -3.48
C ILE A 133 7.94 -11.51 -2.84
N SER A 134 9.07 -11.95 -3.41
CA SER A 134 9.88 -13.03 -2.84
C SER A 134 10.49 -12.70 -1.46
N LEU A 135 10.53 -11.42 -1.08
CA LEU A 135 11.02 -10.97 0.23
C LEU A 135 9.95 -11.02 1.33
N VAL A 136 8.67 -11.20 0.97
CA VAL A 136 7.60 -11.38 1.97
C VAL A 136 7.86 -12.67 2.73
N SER A 137 7.72 -12.63 4.04
CA SER A 137 8.06 -13.74 4.95
C SER A 137 9.53 -14.23 4.90
N MET A 138 10.45 -13.46 4.32
CA MET A 138 11.88 -13.75 4.41
C MET A 138 12.49 -13.03 5.61
N LEU A 139 13.19 -13.78 6.46
CA LEU A 139 13.82 -13.21 7.64
C LEU A 139 15.12 -12.45 7.29
N PRO A 140 15.44 -11.37 8.01
CA PRO A 140 16.67 -10.61 7.78
C PRO A 140 17.94 -11.41 8.11
N THR A 141 17.81 -12.50 8.87
CA THR A 141 18.88 -13.46 9.19
C THR A 141 19.20 -14.40 8.03
N ASP A 142 18.34 -14.50 7.03
CA ASP A 142 18.63 -15.20 5.78
C ASP A 142 19.54 -14.33 4.90
N ALA A 143 20.71 -14.84 4.53
CA ALA A 143 21.66 -14.10 3.67
C ALA A 143 21.04 -13.65 2.35
N ARG A 144 20.07 -14.39 1.81
CA ARG A 144 19.33 -14.06 0.58
C ARG A 144 18.47 -12.80 0.72
N PHE A 145 18.06 -12.41 1.95
CA PHE A 145 17.26 -11.19 2.15
C PHE A 145 17.99 -9.95 1.64
N ARG A 146 19.25 -9.76 2.06
CA ARG A 146 20.07 -8.61 1.59
C ARG A 146 20.37 -8.70 0.09
N GLU A 147 20.73 -9.88 -0.40
CA GLU A 147 21.01 -10.12 -1.82
C GLU A 147 19.81 -9.77 -2.70
N ARG A 148 18.64 -10.31 -2.39
CA ARG A 148 17.40 -10.07 -3.17
C ARG A 148 16.92 -8.62 -3.07
N SER A 149 17.07 -7.97 -1.91
CA SER A 149 16.75 -6.56 -1.74
C SER A 149 17.66 -5.65 -2.59
N LEU A 150 18.97 -5.95 -2.66
CA LEU A 150 19.89 -5.23 -3.54
C LEU A 150 19.58 -5.49 -5.02
N LYS A 151 19.19 -6.72 -5.39
CA LYS A 151 18.77 -7.05 -6.75
C LYS A 151 17.49 -6.31 -7.13
N LEU A 152 16.50 -6.23 -6.26
CA LEU A 152 15.30 -5.41 -6.44
C LEU A 152 15.66 -3.97 -6.79
N ARG A 153 16.50 -3.33 -5.97
CA ARG A 153 16.96 -1.95 -6.17
C ARG A 153 17.75 -1.79 -7.48
N ALA A 154 18.58 -2.76 -7.81
CA ALA A 154 19.32 -2.74 -9.08
C ALA A 154 18.38 -2.81 -10.30
N LEU A 155 17.34 -3.62 -10.23
CA LEU A 155 16.30 -3.70 -11.28
C LEU A 155 15.53 -2.39 -11.41
N MET A 156 15.15 -1.76 -10.30
CA MET A 156 14.47 -0.46 -10.34
C MET A 156 15.36 0.65 -10.93
N LYS A 157 16.67 0.65 -10.61
CA LYS A 157 17.64 1.54 -11.26
C LYS A 157 17.81 1.26 -12.75
N LYS A 158 17.72 -0.01 -13.17
CA LYS A 158 17.81 -0.44 -14.56
C LYS A 158 16.58 -0.06 -15.37
N VAL A 159 15.39 -0.17 -14.79
CA VAL A 159 14.14 0.16 -15.46
C VAL A 159 13.87 1.66 -15.52
N GLY A 160 14.30 2.43 -14.51
CA GLY A 160 14.01 3.85 -14.40
C GLY A 160 14.29 4.68 -15.67
N PRO A 161 15.46 4.56 -16.33
CA PRO A 161 15.78 5.27 -17.57
C PRO A 161 14.98 4.84 -18.80
N LEU A 162 14.17 3.79 -18.70
CA LEU A 162 13.30 3.32 -19.79
C LEU A 162 11.93 3.99 -19.79
N PHE A 163 11.61 4.77 -18.76
CA PHE A 163 10.41 5.62 -18.72
C PHE A 163 10.65 6.98 -19.38
N ASP A 164 9.56 7.62 -19.78
CA ASP A 164 9.54 9.00 -20.23
C ASP A 164 8.39 9.75 -19.53
N PRO A 165 8.67 10.73 -18.66
CA PRO A 165 9.98 11.02 -18.07
C PRO A 165 10.55 9.85 -17.26
N PRO A 166 11.89 9.79 -17.07
CA PRO A 166 12.53 8.70 -16.36
C PRO A 166 12.14 8.69 -14.87
N VAL A 167 12.20 7.50 -14.27
CA VAL A 167 12.17 7.34 -12.81
C VAL A 167 13.59 7.49 -12.29
N GLU A 168 13.80 8.47 -11.44
CA GLU A 168 15.09 8.78 -10.82
C GLU A 168 15.20 8.06 -9.47
N TYR A 169 16.28 7.32 -9.25
CA TYR A 169 16.67 6.86 -7.91
C TYR A 169 17.46 7.97 -7.21
N PHE A 170 17.15 8.20 -5.93
CA PHE A 170 17.89 9.16 -5.10
C PHE A 170 18.17 8.60 -3.70
N GLU A 171 19.07 9.28 -2.99
CA GLU A 171 19.42 8.98 -1.61
C GLU A 171 19.45 10.30 -0.82
N ILE A 172 18.72 10.37 0.29
CA ILE A 172 18.72 11.54 1.19
C ILE A 172 19.70 11.23 2.34
N PRO A 173 20.77 12.00 2.55
CA PRO A 173 21.64 11.83 3.73
C PRO A 173 20.84 11.96 5.03
N TYR A 174 20.98 10.99 5.93
CA TYR A 174 20.22 10.97 7.18
C TYR A 174 20.96 10.20 8.29
N GLU A 175 21.30 10.87 9.39
CA GLU A 175 21.88 10.28 10.63
C GLU A 175 22.95 9.19 10.39
N GLY A 176 23.92 9.44 9.51
CA GLY A 176 25.04 8.53 9.20
C GLY A 176 24.69 7.41 8.22
N THR A 177 23.49 7.41 7.64
CA THR A 177 23.04 6.55 6.55
C THR A 177 22.36 7.39 5.46
N VAL A 178 21.60 6.75 4.58
CA VAL A 178 20.78 7.40 3.56
C VAL A 178 19.35 6.86 3.60
N LEU A 179 18.37 7.71 3.27
CA LEU A 179 17.00 7.30 2.98
C LEU A 179 16.87 7.15 1.46
N PRO A 180 16.79 5.92 0.93
CA PRO A 180 16.69 5.68 -0.50
C PRO A 180 15.27 5.89 -0.99
N GLY A 181 15.12 6.40 -2.23
CA GLY A 181 13.81 6.64 -2.79
C GLY A 181 13.79 6.74 -4.30
N TYR A 182 12.60 6.99 -4.82
CA TYR A 182 12.34 7.14 -6.25
C TYR A 182 11.53 8.40 -6.51
N PHE A 183 11.88 9.11 -7.57
CA PHE A 183 11.16 10.29 -8.04
C PHE A 183 10.84 10.15 -9.52
N ARG A 184 9.61 10.52 -9.90
CA ARG A 184 9.22 10.63 -11.31
C ARG A 184 8.49 11.94 -11.55
N LYS A 185 8.92 12.67 -12.57
CA LYS A 185 8.21 13.88 -13.03
C LYS A 185 6.91 13.50 -13.72
N ALA A 186 5.92 14.37 -13.60
CA ALA A 186 4.67 14.25 -14.34
C ALA A 186 4.85 14.49 -15.85
N ALA A 187 5.82 15.33 -16.23
CA ALA A 187 6.15 15.61 -17.62
C ALA A 187 7.62 16.04 -17.75
N ALA A 188 8.15 16.01 -18.96
CA ALA A 188 9.47 16.54 -19.30
C ALA A 188 9.57 18.04 -19.01
N GLY A 189 10.80 18.53 -18.81
CA GLY A 189 11.08 19.94 -18.54
C GLY A 189 11.31 20.24 -17.06
N THR A 190 11.37 21.54 -16.74
CA THR A 190 11.73 22.06 -15.40
C THR A 190 10.59 22.84 -14.74
N THR A 191 9.40 22.91 -15.36
CA THR A 191 8.25 23.60 -14.77
C THR A 191 7.84 22.93 -13.47
N PRO A 192 7.80 23.67 -12.33
CA PRO A 192 7.32 23.14 -11.06
C PRO A 192 5.90 22.60 -11.16
N ARG A 193 5.65 21.45 -10.55
CA ARG A 193 4.35 20.77 -10.63
C ARG A 193 3.87 20.30 -9.25
N LYS A 194 2.55 20.06 -9.16
CA LYS A 194 1.92 19.36 -8.05
C LYS A 194 2.70 18.06 -7.77
N THR A 195 2.97 17.77 -6.52
CA THR A 195 3.79 16.60 -6.14
C THR A 195 3.10 15.81 -5.04
N LEU A 196 3.03 14.49 -5.24
CA LEU A 196 2.61 13.53 -4.23
C LEU A 196 3.85 12.81 -3.68
N VAL A 197 4.10 12.96 -2.38
CA VAL A 197 5.06 12.13 -1.63
C VAL A 197 4.28 11.01 -0.97
N MET A 198 4.65 9.75 -1.23
CA MET A 198 4.01 8.60 -0.62
C MET A 198 4.93 7.91 0.38
N ILE A 199 4.40 7.64 1.57
CA ILE A 199 5.11 7.07 2.71
C ILE A 199 4.44 5.76 3.13
N GLY A 200 5.24 4.73 3.32
CA GLY A 200 4.78 3.41 3.68
C GLY A 200 4.60 3.17 5.17
N GLY A 201 4.18 1.96 5.49
CA GLY A 201 3.97 1.43 6.85
C GLY A 201 4.99 0.37 7.26
N GLY A 202 4.50 -0.60 8.03
CA GLY A 202 5.31 -1.54 8.80
C GLY A 202 6.22 -2.49 8.04
N GLU A 203 5.83 -2.95 6.86
CA GLU A 203 6.59 -3.95 6.07
C GLU A 203 7.02 -3.42 4.71
N THR A 204 6.92 -2.11 4.52
CA THR A 204 7.01 -1.47 3.22
C THR A 204 8.46 -1.32 2.76
N PHE A 205 8.64 -1.42 1.45
CA PHE A 205 9.77 -0.90 0.68
C PHE A 205 9.28 0.25 -0.20
N ALA A 206 10.14 1.19 -0.52
CA ALA A 206 9.80 2.29 -1.44
C ALA A 206 9.28 1.76 -2.80
N GLU A 207 9.74 0.59 -3.22
CA GLU A 207 9.30 -0.10 -4.43
C GLU A 207 7.83 -0.54 -4.37
N ASP A 208 7.30 -0.89 -3.19
CA ASP A 208 5.86 -1.22 -3.03
C ASP A 208 4.98 -0.02 -3.38
N LEU A 209 5.40 1.16 -2.93
CA LEU A 209 4.65 2.40 -3.13
C LEU A 209 4.70 2.88 -4.58
N TYR A 210 5.81 2.58 -5.27
CA TYR A 210 5.91 2.75 -6.71
C TYR A 210 4.81 1.95 -7.44
N PHE A 211 4.68 0.65 -7.14
CA PHE A 211 3.64 -0.19 -7.73
C PHE A 211 2.23 0.08 -7.18
N TYR A 212 2.12 0.77 -6.06
CA TYR A 212 0.82 1.09 -5.49
C TYR A 212 0.09 2.19 -6.28
N ILE A 213 0.76 3.29 -6.67
CA ILE A 213 0.06 4.46 -7.22
C ILE A 213 0.84 5.28 -8.28
N MET A 214 2.14 5.04 -8.48
CA MET A 214 2.98 5.92 -9.31
C MET A 214 2.44 6.11 -10.74
N PRO A 215 1.99 5.09 -11.50
CA PRO A 215 1.44 5.30 -12.84
C PRO A 215 0.23 6.24 -12.82
N GLN A 216 -0.66 6.10 -11.83
CA GLN A 216 -1.85 6.94 -11.68
C GLN A 216 -1.50 8.39 -11.33
N THR A 217 -0.40 8.64 -10.58
CA THR A 217 0.12 9.98 -10.30
C THR A 217 0.51 10.68 -11.59
N HIS A 218 1.25 9.98 -12.44
CA HIS A 218 1.72 10.49 -13.71
C HIS A 218 0.56 10.86 -14.63
N ASP A 219 -0.43 9.99 -14.79
CA ASP A 219 -1.60 10.21 -15.64
C ASP A 219 -2.43 11.44 -15.21
N ARG A 220 -2.34 11.81 -13.93
CA ARG A 220 -3.05 12.97 -13.36
C ARG A 220 -2.19 14.23 -13.24
N GLY A 221 -0.98 14.20 -13.80
CA GLY A 221 -0.11 15.37 -13.89
C GLY A 221 0.60 15.73 -12.59
N TYR A 222 0.73 14.79 -11.64
CA TYR A 222 1.50 14.97 -10.42
C TYR A 222 2.89 14.34 -10.56
N ASN A 223 3.92 15.02 -10.06
CA ASN A 223 5.17 14.35 -9.73
C ASN A 223 4.92 13.32 -8.62
N PHE A 224 5.65 12.22 -8.67
CA PHE A 224 5.61 11.19 -7.64
C PHE A 224 6.96 11.07 -6.93
N MET A 225 6.93 10.96 -5.62
CA MET A 225 8.10 10.67 -4.78
C MET A 225 7.74 9.60 -3.76
N THR A 226 8.63 8.66 -3.55
CA THR A 226 8.56 7.69 -2.45
C THR A 226 9.94 7.45 -1.86
N VAL A 227 10.00 7.07 -0.58
CA VAL A 227 11.26 6.93 0.16
C VAL A 227 11.08 5.90 1.27
N ASP A 228 12.13 5.12 1.55
CA ASP A 228 12.22 4.32 2.77
C ASP A 228 12.57 5.21 3.96
N LEU A 229 11.77 5.13 5.02
CA LEU A 229 12.06 5.74 6.32
C LEU A 229 12.69 4.71 7.28
N PRO A 230 13.27 5.13 8.43
CA PRO A 230 13.68 4.20 9.49
C PRO A 230 12.58 3.16 9.76
N GLY A 231 12.94 1.88 9.84
CA GLY A 231 12.01 0.73 9.92
C GLY A 231 11.63 0.13 8.57
N GLN A 232 11.81 0.83 7.45
CA GLN A 232 11.39 0.39 6.11
C GLN A 232 12.56 -0.10 5.26
N GLY A 233 12.23 -0.81 4.18
CA GLY A 233 13.23 -1.33 3.26
C GLY A 233 14.32 -2.15 3.94
N MET A 234 15.57 -1.79 3.66
CA MET A 234 16.76 -2.38 4.26
C MET A 234 17.32 -1.59 5.46
N LEU A 235 16.74 -0.45 5.81
CA LEU A 235 17.27 0.41 6.89
C LEU A 235 17.42 -0.27 8.25
N PRO A 236 16.53 -1.22 8.65
CA PRO A 236 16.73 -1.97 9.89
C PRO A 236 17.99 -2.85 9.90
N LEU A 237 18.54 -3.27 8.74
CA LEU A 237 19.86 -3.94 8.67
C LEU A 237 21.01 -3.02 9.10
N GLU A 238 20.80 -1.71 9.09
CA GLU A 238 21.72 -0.67 9.49
C GLU A 238 21.40 -0.13 10.90
N GLY A 239 20.53 -0.83 11.64
CA GLY A 239 20.08 -0.43 12.97
C GLY A 239 19.09 0.73 12.98
N LYS A 240 18.55 1.12 11.83
CA LYS A 240 17.51 2.17 11.72
C LYS A 240 16.12 1.56 11.75
N THR A 241 15.66 1.21 12.93
CA THR A 241 14.32 0.69 13.19
C THR A 241 13.28 1.83 13.27
N PHE A 242 11.99 1.50 13.32
CA PHE A 242 10.94 2.48 13.56
C PHE A 242 11.20 3.27 14.84
N ARG A 243 10.77 4.53 14.87
CA ARG A 243 10.94 5.47 15.98
C ARG A 243 9.68 6.31 16.18
N PRO A 244 9.31 6.71 17.40
CA PRO A 244 8.04 7.40 17.65
C PRO A 244 7.99 8.84 17.09
N ASP A 245 9.15 9.48 16.86
CA ASP A 245 9.30 10.81 16.29
C ASP A 245 9.52 10.79 14.77
N MET A 246 8.61 10.14 14.04
CA MET A 246 8.71 10.00 12.56
C MET A 246 8.65 11.35 11.82
N ASN A 247 8.20 12.42 12.46
CA ASN A 247 8.31 13.78 11.91
C ASN A 247 9.77 14.20 11.66
N VAL A 248 10.75 13.63 12.37
CA VAL A 248 12.20 13.95 12.17
C VAL A 248 12.71 13.45 10.83
N PRO A 249 12.65 12.14 10.48
CA PRO A 249 13.01 11.69 9.14
C PRO A 249 12.11 12.27 8.05
N MET A 250 10.83 12.49 8.33
CA MET A 250 9.91 13.12 7.38
C MET A 250 10.33 14.55 7.02
N LYS A 251 10.88 15.31 7.97
CA LYS A 251 11.42 16.65 7.67
C LYS A 251 12.53 16.58 6.61
N ALA A 252 13.45 15.61 6.70
CA ALA A 252 14.50 15.45 5.70
C ALA A 252 13.92 15.13 4.31
N VAL A 253 12.83 14.33 4.26
CA VAL A 253 12.11 14.02 3.01
C VAL A 253 11.47 15.28 2.42
N ILE A 254 10.79 16.08 3.23
CA ILE A 254 10.15 17.33 2.79
C ILE A 254 11.20 18.36 2.35
N ASP A 255 12.32 18.48 3.07
CA ASP A 255 13.45 19.35 2.69
C ASP A 255 14.00 18.96 1.32
N TYR A 256 14.22 17.66 1.07
CA TYR A 256 14.67 17.16 -0.21
C TYR A 256 13.66 17.43 -1.33
N ALA A 257 12.38 17.14 -1.11
CA ALA A 257 11.33 17.36 -2.09
C ALA A 257 11.24 18.85 -2.50
N LEU A 258 11.24 19.75 -1.52
CA LEU A 258 11.16 21.20 -1.73
C LEU A 258 12.48 21.84 -2.21
N GLY A 259 13.60 21.16 -2.07
CA GLY A 259 14.88 21.53 -2.67
C GLY A 259 14.95 21.31 -4.18
N ARG A 260 13.99 20.55 -4.75
CA ARG A 260 13.90 20.29 -6.18
C ARG A 260 13.21 21.44 -6.91
N SER A 261 13.78 21.88 -8.02
CA SER A 261 13.20 22.96 -8.85
C SER A 261 11.94 22.57 -9.64
N ASP A 262 11.68 21.27 -9.75
CA ASP A 262 10.50 20.70 -10.44
C ASP A 262 9.31 20.41 -9.49
N VAL A 263 9.44 20.72 -8.20
CA VAL A 263 8.37 20.62 -7.19
C VAL A 263 7.78 22.00 -6.88
N ASP A 264 6.46 22.16 -7.05
CA ASP A 264 5.79 23.40 -6.65
C ASP A 264 5.46 23.36 -5.15
N PRO A 265 6.04 24.25 -4.32
CA PRO A 265 5.83 24.25 -2.88
C PRO A 265 4.39 24.58 -2.46
N LYS A 266 3.57 25.10 -3.36
CA LYS A 266 2.15 25.38 -3.09
C LYS A 266 1.28 24.14 -3.19
N TYR A 267 1.76 23.07 -3.80
CA TYR A 267 0.97 21.88 -4.14
C TYR A 267 1.70 20.59 -3.75
N LEU A 268 2.31 20.57 -2.55
CA LEU A 268 2.94 19.39 -1.97
C LEU A 268 1.93 18.61 -1.13
N ALA A 269 1.50 17.46 -1.60
CA ALA A 269 0.67 16.51 -0.86
C ALA A 269 1.52 15.36 -0.33
N VAL A 270 1.15 14.82 0.84
CA VAL A 270 1.76 13.61 1.40
C VAL A 270 0.70 12.56 1.69
N TYR A 271 0.91 11.34 1.23
CA TYR A 271 0.02 10.21 1.44
C TYR A 271 0.68 9.14 2.29
N GLY A 272 0.06 8.83 3.42
CA GLY A 272 0.49 7.79 4.35
C GLY A 272 -0.32 6.51 4.20
N TYR A 273 0.38 5.41 3.98
CA TYR A 273 -0.16 4.09 3.78
C TYR A 273 0.15 3.22 5.01
N SER A 274 -0.84 2.49 5.58
CA SER A 274 -0.66 1.67 6.79
C SER A 274 -0.09 2.50 7.95
N GLY A 275 1.03 2.12 8.57
CA GLY A 275 1.71 2.92 9.59
C GLY A 275 1.99 4.37 9.17
N GLY A 276 2.16 4.62 7.87
CA GLY A 276 2.25 5.97 7.31
C GLY A 276 1.03 6.84 7.63
N GLY A 277 -0.13 6.23 7.92
CA GLY A 277 -1.33 6.93 8.38
C GLY A 277 -1.18 7.60 9.76
N GLY A 278 -0.13 7.28 10.50
CA GLY A 278 0.29 8.00 11.71
C GLY A 278 1.48 8.95 11.44
N PHE A 279 2.44 8.51 10.62
CA PHE A 279 3.67 9.29 10.36
C PHE A 279 3.39 10.58 9.59
N VAL A 280 2.50 10.54 8.63
CA VAL A 280 2.16 11.68 7.77
C VAL A 280 1.41 12.79 8.54
N PRO A 281 0.35 12.51 9.32
CA PRO A 281 -0.25 13.54 10.17
C PRO A 281 0.72 14.08 11.23
N GLN A 282 1.57 13.24 11.82
CA GLN A 282 2.61 13.67 12.75
C GLN A 282 3.57 14.66 12.07
N ALA A 283 4.00 14.39 10.83
CA ALA A 283 4.82 15.34 10.09
C ALA A 283 4.07 16.65 9.80
N ALA A 284 2.80 16.59 9.43
CA ALA A 284 2.00 17.78 9.12
C ALA A 284 1.76 18.69 10.33
N MET A 285 1.77 18.15 11.55
CA MET A 285 1.72 18.96 12.79
C MET A 285 2.98 19.82 12.97
N HIS A 286 4.12 19.39 12.41
CA HIS A 286 5.43 20.02 12.63
C HIS A 286 5.96 20.76 11.40
N ASP A 287 5.43 20.50 10.21
CA ASP A 287 5.91 21.09 8.97
C ASP A 287 4.76 21.75 8.16
N PRO A 288 4.60 23.08 8.26
CA PRO A 288 3.54 23.80 7.58
C PRO A 288 3.73 23.89 6.05
N ARG A 289 4.85 23.39 5.53
CA ARG A 289 5.10 23.34 4.07
C ARG A 289 4.33 22.20 3.39
N ILE A 290 3.86 21.20 4.14
CA ILE A 290 2.89 20.21 3.65
C ILE A 290 1.57 20.93 3.41
N ARG A 291 0.95 20.71 2.25
CA ARG A 291 -0.27 21.45 1.82
C ARG A 291 -1.54 20.62 1.88
N ALA A 292 -1.42 19.31 1.85
CA ALA A 292 -2.52 18.36 2.02
C ALA A 292 -1.97 17.03 2.48
N ILE A 293 -2.75 16.28 3.26
CA ILE A 293 -2.41 14.92 3.66
C ILE A 293 -3.53 13.95 3.33
N ALA A 294 -3.15 12.72 3.00
CA ALA A 294 -4.08 11.60 2.88
C ALA A 294 -3.55 10.40 3.67
N MET A 295 -4.44 9.54 4.12
CA MET A 295 -4.11 8.37 4.95
C MET A 295 -4.96 7.16 4.57
N SER A 296 -4.36 5.98 4.60
CA SER A 296 -5.06 4.70 4.51
C SER A 296 -4.54 3.74 5.60
N SER A 297 -5.19 3.71 6.76
CA SER A 297 -6.17 4.57 7.42
C SER A 297 -5.46 5.52 8.40
N ALA A 298 -6.18 6.37 9.14
CA ALA A 298 -5.56 7.22 10.17
C ALA A 298 -5.16 6.37 11.40
N VAL A 299 -3.92 6.49 11.84
CA VAL A 299 -3.37 5.86 13.05
C VAL A 299 -3.05 6.94 14.07
N VAL A 300 -4.08 7.36 14.83
CA VAL A 300 -3.95 8.45 15.84
C VAL A 300 -3.06 8.03 16.99
N ASP A 301 -3.17 6.78 17.42
CA ASP A 301 -2.34 6.15 18.44
C ASP A 301 -2.10 4.69 18.05
N ALA A 302 -0.85 4.33 17.78
CA ALA A 302 -0.51 2.98 17.36
C ALA A 302 -0.59 1.95 18.50
N TYR A 303 -0.38 2.37 19.76
CA TYR A 303 -0.35 1.45 20.89
C TYR A 303 -1.64 0.64 21.07
N PRO A 304 -2.86 1.21 21.06
CA PRO A 304 -4.10 0.44 21.15
C PRO A 304 -4.32 -0.51 19.96
N LEU A 305 -3.96 -0.09 18.74
CA LEU A 305 -4.06 -0.95 17.56
C LEU A 305 -3.18 -2.18 17.69
N PHE A 306 -1.90 -2.00 18.02
CA PHE A 306 -1.00 -3.12 18.23
C PHE A 306 -1.40 -3.99 19.42
N SER A 307 -1.91 -3.40 20.51
CA SER A 307 -2.40 -4.16 21.68
C SER A 307 -3.64 -5.02 21.35
N ALA A 308 -4.40 -4.67 20.33
CA ALA A 308 -5.58 -5.42 19.86
C ALA A 308 -5.22 -6.54 18.87
N MET A 309 -3.97 -6.61 18.38
CA MET A 309 -3.56 -7.65 17.43
C MET A 309 -3.43 -9.01 18.11
N PRO A 310 -4.01 -10.08 17.57
CA PRO A 310 -3.94 -11.44 18.16
C PRO A 310 -2.49 -11.92 18.38
N VAL A 311 -1.57 -11.56 17.49
CA VAL A 311 -0.16 -11.97 17.56
C VAL A 311 0.56 -11.45 18.82
N VAL A 312 0.09 -10.34 19.41
CA VAL A 312 0.69 -9.74 20.61
C VAL A 312 0.32 -10.51 21.89
N THR A 313 -0.82 -11.17 21.88
CA THR A 313 -1.33 -11.96 23.03
C THR A 313 -1.16 -13.47 22.85
N ALA A 314 -0.56 -13.90 21.73
CA ALA A 314 -0.40 -15.31 21.40
C ALA A 314 0.49 -16.04 22.42
N THR A 315 0.05 -17.23 22.83
CA THR A 315 0.83 -18.13 23.67
C THR A 315 1.98 -18.79 22.90
N LYS A 316 2.94 -19.38 23.60
CA LYS A 316 4.04 -20.11 22.95
C LYS A 316 3.53 -21.28 22.11
N GLU A 317 2.48 -21.96 22.58
CA GLU A 317 1.83 -23.08 21.90
C GLU A 317 1.14 -22.63 20.61
N GLU A 318 0.44 -21.50 20.64
CA GLU A 318 -0.15 -20.89 19.45
C GLU A 318 0.93 -20.48 18.43
N ILE A 319 2.00 -19.78 18.87
CA ILE A 319 3.13 -19.40 18.00
C ILE A 319 3.79 -20.64 17.37
N ALA A 320 3.92 -21.74 18.11
CA ALA A 320 4.49 -22.98 17.60
C ALA A 320 3.60 -23.64 16.52
N SER A 321 2.29 -23.43 16.57
CA SER A 321 1.32 -23.95 15.62
C SER A 321 1.24 -23.15 14.32
N TRP A 322 1.75 -21.93 14.29
CA TRP A 322 1.70 -21.07 13.10
C TRP A 322 2.43 -21.68 11.91
N THR A 323 1.92 -21.43 10.72
CA THR A 323 2.63 -21.74 9.48
C THR A 323 3.98 -21.03 9.43
N THR A 324 4.90 -21.51 8.61
CA THR A 324 6.20 -20.84 8.48
C THR A 324 6.04 -19.47 7.85
N PHE A 325 5.03 -19.28 6.99
CA PHE A 325 4.75 -18.00 6.36
C PHE A 325 4.29 -16.96 7.40
N HIS A 326 3.22 -17.23 8.14
CA HIS A 326 2.69 -16.34 9.18
C HIS A 326 3.74 -16.01 10.25
N ARG A 327 4.42 -17.03 10.78
CA ARG A 327 5.47 -16.83 11.78
C ARG A 327 6.59 -15.92 11.31
N ASN A 328 7.03 -16.05 10.06
CA ASN A 328 8.09 -15.23 9.53
C ASN A 328 7.64 -13.79 9.25
N VAL A 329 6.39 -13.57 8.83
CA VAL A 329 5.79 -12.22 8.72
C VAL A 329 5.84 -11.52 10.08
N VAL A 330 5.34 -12.16 11.13
CA VAL A 330 5.36 -11.60 12.49
C VAL A 330 6.78 -11.29 12.97
N LYS A 331 7.74 -12.21 12.75
CA LYS A 331 9.16 -12.00 13.10
C LYS A 331 9.77 -10.80 12.33
N ALA A 332 9.46 -10.66 11.05
CA ALA A 332 9.93 -9.54 10.25
C ALA A 332 9.37 -8.19 10.74
N ILE A 333 8.12 -8.16 11.18
CA ILE A 333 7.52 -6.99 11.82
C ILE A 333 8.28 -6.68 13.12
N CYS A 334 8.46 -7.64 14.02
CA CYS A 334 9.23 -7.45 15.27
C CYS A 334 10.61 -6.82 15.00
N TRP A 335 11.35 -7.37 14.05
CA TRP A 335 12.67 -6.87 13.66
C TRP A 335 12.64 -5.39 13.23
N ARG A 336 11.64 -4.97 12.46
CA ARG A 336 11.52 -3.59 11.98
C ARG A 336 11.26 -2.58 13.10
N TRP A 337 10.62 -3.02 14.18
CA TRP A 337 10.43 -2.23 15.41
C TRP A 337 11.58 -2.36 16.42
N GLY A 338 12.64 -3.13 16.11
CA GLY A 338 13.72 -3.38 17.06
C GLY A 338 13.28 -4.27 18.24
N VAL A 339 12.23 -5.04 18.07
CA VAL A 339 11.70 -6.01 19.03
C VAL A 339 12.32 -7.37 18.76
N ASP A 340 12.51 -8.17 19.81
CA ASP A 340 12.93 -9.56 19.68
C ASP A 340 11.95 -10.33 18.77
N MET A 341 12.49 -10.93 17.70
CA MET A 341 11.72 -11.66 16.70
C MET A 341 10.95 -12.87 17.26
N ASP A 342 11.36 -13.39 18.41
CA ASP A 342 10.70 -14.51 19.08
C ASP A 342 9.73 -14.06 20.20
N ASN A 343 9.55 -12.73 20.37
CA ASN A 343 8.67 -12.15 21.37
C ASN A 343 7.72 -11.09 20.78
N PRO A 344 6.67 -11.48 20.03
CA PRO A 344 5.74 -10.55 19.42
C PRO A 344 4.96 -9.69 20.44
N ALA A 345 4.85 -10.11 21.69
CA ALA A 345 4.26 -9.29 22.76
C ALA A 345 4.99 -7.96 22.97
N GLY A 346 6.25 -7.86 22.56
CA GLY A 346 7.03 -6.62 22.57
C GLY A 346 6.54 -5.55 21.59
N LEU A 347 5.74 -5.92 20.58
CA LEU A 347 5.24 -4.97 19.58
C LEU A 347 4.35 -3.90 20.18
N ALA A 348 3.42 -4.25 21.08
CA ALA A 348 2.54 -3.25 21.68
C ALA A 348 3.32 -2.19 22.48
N PRO A 349 4.19 -2.54 23.45
CA PRO A 349 4.97 -1.53 24.16
C PRO A 349 5.93 -0.74 23.27
N ALA A 350 6.47 -1.34 22.20
CA ALA A 350 7.32 -0.64 21.22
C ALA A 350 6.57 0.43 20.44
N ASN A 351 5.24 0.35 20.36
CA ASN A 351 4.40 1.33 19.68
C ASN A 351 3.86 2.45 20.58
N LYS A 352 4.30 2.53 21.85
CA LYS A 352 3.99 3.67 22.70
C LYS A 352 4.68 4.93 22.17
N GLY A 353 3.92 6.03 22.11
CA GLY A 353 4.43 7.33 21.63
C GLY A 353 4.33 7.54 20.11
N TYR A 354 3.92 6.54 19.34
CA TYR A 354 3.55 6.75 17.93
C TYR A 354 2.14 7.34 17.87
N THR A 355 2.07 8.64 18.07
CA THR A 355 0.80 9.37 18.18
C THR A 355 0.85 10.67 17.39
N PHE A 356 -0.31 11.18 17.02
CA PHE A 356 -0.46 12.55 16.57
C PHE A 356 -1.70 13.19 17.23
N ASP A 357 -1.68 14.51 17.35
CA ASP A 357 -2.81 15.31 17.83
C ASP A 357 -3.60 15.84 16.63
N PRO A 358 -4.79 15.33 16.33
CA PRO A 358 -5.56 15.77 15.16
C PRO A 358 -5.89 17.28 15.18
N ALA A 359 -6.02 17.91 16.37
CA ALA A 359 -6.31 19.34 16.49
C ALA A 359 -5.15 20.22 15.97
N LYS A 360 -3.93 19.67 15.92
CA LYS A 360 -2.75 20.36 15.38
C LYS A 360 -2.56 20.17 13.88
N VAL A 361 -3.33 19.30 13.25
CA VAL A 361 -3.33 19.09 11.79
C VAL A 361 -4.25 20.14 11.18
N THR A 362 -3.68 21.20 10.63
CA THR A 362 -4.40 22.35 10.09
C THR A 362 -4.59 22.33 8.58
N VAL A 363 -3.96 21.38 7.90
CA VAL A 363 -4.04 21.21 6.43
C VAL A 363 -5.24 20.35 6.04
N PRO A 364 -5.72 20.44 4.80
CA PRO A 364 -6.70 19.50 4.25
C PRO A 364 -6.28 18.05 4.50
N ALA A 365 -7.23 17.21 4.93
CA ALA A 365 -6.96 15.82 5.31
C ALA A 365 -8.01 14.85 4.72
N LEU A 366 -7.53 13.79 4.05
CA LEU A 366 -8.35 12.70 3.53
C LEU A 366 -8.03 11.41 4.26
N ILE A 367 -9.07 10.70 4.70
CA ILE A 367 -8.96 9.31 5.16
C ILE A 367 -9.64 8.40 4.13
N ILE A 368 -8.95 7.34 3.71
CA ILE A 368 -9.49 6.25 2.90
C ILE A 368 -9.39 4.99 3.74
N VAL A 369 -10.48 4.26 3.94
CA VAL A 369 -10.50 3.03 4.74
C VAL A 369 -11.40 1.99 4.07
N GLY A 370 -10.94 0.75 3.96
CA GLY A 370 -11.75 -0.36 3.46
C GLY A 370 -12.88 -0.71 4.43
N GLU A 371 -14.05 -1.05 3.90
CA GLU A 371 -15.20 -1.41 4.75
C GLU A 371 -14.91 -2.60 5.67
N GLY A 372 -14.12 -3.59 5.21
CA GLY A 372 -13.69 -4.73 6.04
C GLY A 372 -12.80 -4.31 7.19
N GLU A 373 -11.80 -3.46 6.94
CA GLU A 373 -10.95 -2.88 7.97
C GLU A 373 -11.76 -2.02 8.94
N TYR A 374 -12.72 -1.24 8.43
CA TYR A 374 -13.59 -0.38 9.24
C TYR A 374 -14.54 -1.15 10.17
N LYS A 375 -14.71 -2.47 10.02
CA LYS A 375 -15.47 -3.31 10.98
C LYS A 375 -14.78 -3.43 12.33
N SER A 376 -13.48 -3.17 12.44
CA SER A 376 -12.77 -3.15 13.72
C SER A 376 -13.21 -1.96 14.57
N ALA A 377 -13.61 -2.21 15.81
CA ALA A 377 -14.03 -1.18 16.76
C ALA A 377 -12.90 -0.16 17.02
N GLU A 378 -11.64 -0.63 17.08
CA GLU A 378 -10.49 0.23 17.30
C GLU A 378 -10.20 1.10 16.08
N VAL A 379 -10.31 0.56 14.87
CA VAL A 379 -10.18 1.36 13.64
C VAL A 379 -11.26 2.44 13.60
N GLN A 380 -12.53 2.09 13.84
CA GLN A 380 -13.62 3.07 13.90
C GLN A 380 -13.35 4.19 14.90
N ARG A 381 -12.91 3.83 16.11
CA ARG A 381 -12.57 4.77 17.16
C ARG A 381 -11.48 5.76 16.71
N GLN A 382 -10.43 5.27 16.08
CA GLN A 382 -9.32 6.09 15.60
C GLN A 382 -9.74 7.04 14.47
N GLN A 383 -10.50 6.52 13.49
CA GLN A 383 -11.02 7.36 12.40
C GLN A 383 -11.94 8.48 12.94
N LYS A 384 -12.78 8.15 13.92
CA LYS A 384 -13.65 9.14 14.56
C LYS A 384 -12.85 10.23 15.28
N ILE A 385 -11.84 9.85 16.07
CA ILE A 385 -10.97 10.82 16.77
C ILE A 385 -10.27 11.72 15.75
N ALA A 386 -9.74 11.17 14.67
CA ALA A 386 -9.08 11.93 13.62
C ALA A 386 -10.06 12.93 12.96
N MET A 387 -11.22 12.45 12.53
CA MET A 387 -12.22 13.29 11.86
C MET A 387 -12.80 14.37 12.75
N ASP A 388 -13.05 14.06 14.02
CA ASP A 388 -13.56 15.07 14.98
C ASP A 388 -12.49 16.14 15.25
N GLY A 389 -11.23 15.73 15.38
CA GLY A 389 -10.13 16.61 15.75
C GLY A 389 -9.55 17.45 14.62
N PHE A 390 -9.57 17.01 13.36
CA PHE A 390 -9.05 17.81 12.24
C PHE A 390 -9.79 19.14 12.13
N THR A 391 -9.04 20.24 12.08
CA THR A 391 -9.61 21.60 12.12
C THR A 391 -9.90 22.15 10.72
N ASN A 392 -9.26 21.64 9.66
CA ASN A 392 -9.47 22.13 8.31
C ASN A 392 -10.84 21.70 7.76
N PRO A 393 -11.66 22.62 7.19
CA PRO A 393 -12.97 22.28 6.64
C PRO A 393 -12.91 21.36 5.41
N LYS A 394 -11.79 21.31 4.71
CA LYS A 394 -11.56 20.36 3.59
C LYS A 394 -11.12 18.97 4.08
N LYS A 395 -11.58 18.54 5.26
CA LYS A 395 -11.40 17.16 5.74
C LYS A 395 -12.47 16.25 5.15
N LYS A 396 -12.08 15.01 4.80
CA LYS A 396 -12.99 14.02 4.23
C LYS A 396 -12.60 12.62 4.69
N MET A 397 -13.57 11.76 4.90
CA MET A 397 -13.37 10.32 5.06
C MET A 397 -14.20 9.59 4.00
N VAL A 398 -13.60 8.57 3.39
CA VAL A 398 -14.23 7.67 2.44
C VAL A 398 -14.05 6.24 2.92
N ILE A 399 -15.16 5.54 3.11
CA ILE A 399 -15.18 4.09 3.35
C ILE A 399 -15.40 3.45 1.99
N THR A 400 -14.46 2.64 1.53
CA THR A 400 -14.55 1.99 0.23
C THR A 400 -15.33 0.68 0.35
N PRO A 401 -16.21 0.35 -0.62
CA PRO A 401 -17.20 -0.72 -0.46
C PRO A 401 -16.61 -2.12 -0.71
N SER A 402 -17.08 -3.08 0.08
CA SER A 402 -16.67 -4.49 -0.04
C SER A 402 -17.17 -5.15 -1.32
N ASP A 403 -18.33 -4.75 -1.82
CA ASP A 403 -18.93 -5.29 -3.04
C ASP A 403 -18.26 -4.81 -4.33
N GLU A 404 -17.37 -3.81 -4.23
CA GLU A 404 -16.45 -3.41 -5.31
C GLU A 404 -15.03 -3.98 -5.12
N GLY A 405 -14.82 -4.93 -4.19
CA GLY A 405 -13.51 -5.51 -3.91
C GLY A 405 -12.51 -4.49 -3.37
N ALA A 406 -12.97 -3.58 -2.49
CA ALA A 406 -12.18 -2.50 -1.92
C ALA A 406 -12.31 -2.46 -0.39
N THR A 407 -12.02 -3.59 0.26
CA THR A 407 -12.41 -3.87 1.64
C THR A 407 -11.24 -3.99 2.62
N ASN A 408 -10.05 -4.32 2.10
CA ASN A 408 -8.92 -4.72 2.92
C ASN A 408 -8.14 -3.53 3.47
N HIS A 409 -7.19 -3.83 4.35
CA HIS A 409 -6.21 -2.88 4.86
C HIS A 409 -5.52 -2.12 3.71
N CYS A 410 -5.58 -0.80 3.78
CA CYS A 410 -5.03 0.10 2.76
C CYS A 410 -5.65 -0.03 1.37
N VAL A 411 -6.73 -0.79 1.19
CA VAL A 411 -7.42 -1.00 -0.10
C VAL A 411 -6.43 -1.42 -1.21
N MET A 412 -5.45 -2.27 -0.85
CA MET A 412 -4.34 -2.66 -1.74
C MET A 412 -4.78 -3.50 -2.92
N GLU A 413 -5.90 -4.18 -2.80
CA GLU A 413 -6.51 -5.03 -3.83
C GLU A 413 -7.22 -4.22 -4.91
N ASN A 414 -7.68 -2.99 -4.60
CA ASN A 414 -8.33 -2.10 -5.56
C ASN A 414 -7.69 -0.71 -5.58
N ARG A 415 -6.48 -0.64 -6.14
CA ARG A 415 -5.69 0.59 -6.22
C ARG A 415 -6.30 1.65 -7.15
N SER A 416 -7.21 1.25 -8.04
CA SER A 416 -7.92 2.17 -8.92
C SER A 416 -8.86 3.08 -8.14
N ILE A 417 -9.68 2.53 -7.23
CA ILE A 417 -10.59 3.34 -6.41
C ILE A 417 -9.83 4.29 -5.48
N VAL A 418 -8.67 3.84 -4.96
CA VAL A 418 -7.80 4.70 -4.14
C VAL A 418 -7.29 5.88 -4.97
N GLY A 419 -6.78 5.62 -6.18
CA GLY A 419 -6.31 6.69 -7.06
C GLY A 419 -7.42 7.68 -7.43
N GLN A 420 -8.62 7.18 -7.75
CA GLN A 420 -9.78 8.03 -8.04
C GLN A 420 -10.12 8.93 -6.85
N VAL A 421 -10.34 8.34 -5.68
CA VAL A 421 -10.72 9.08 -4.46
C VAL A 421 -9.64 10.10 -4.06
N LEU A 422 -8.38 9.69 -4.11
CA LEU A 422 -7.25 10.55 -3.70
C LEU A 422 -7.09 11.74 -4.64
N PHE A 423 -7.01 11.50 -5.95
CA PHE A 423 -6.67 12.58 -6.89
C PHE A 423 -7.86 13.50 -7.19
N ASP A 424 -9.08 12.97 -7.22
CA ASP A 424 -10.27 13.82 -7.35
C ASP A 424 -10.38 14.79 -6.16
N TRP A 425 -10.10 14.27 -4.93
CA TRP A 425 -10.05 15.13 -3.74
C TRP A 425 -8.88 16.12 -3.77
N LEU A 426 -7.68 15.71 -4.19
CA LEU A 426 -6.52 16.60 -4.31
C LEU A 426 -6.76 17.71 -5.34
N ASP A 427 -7.41 17.41 -6.45
CA ASP A 427 -7.74 18.40 -7.46
C ASP A 427 -8.76 19.43 -6.93
N ASP A 428 -9.71 19.03 -6.07
CA ASP A 428 -10.60 19.96 -5.38
C ASP A 428 -9.88 20.80 -4.30
N VAL A 429 -8.88 20.24 -3.65
CA VAL A 429 -8.09 20.95 -2.64
C VAL A 429 -7.17 21.98 -3.26
N PHE A 430 -6.59 21.67 -4.41
CA PHE A 430 -5.56 22.45 -5.10
C PHE A 430 -6.07 23.34 -6.26
N LYS A 431 -7.39 23.57 -6.29
CA LYS A 431 -8.02 24.55 -7.21
C LYS A 431 -7.61 25.98 -6.96
#